data_56a5b518742ffa656c0b1fbf3958abf4
#
_entry.id   56a5b518742ffa656c0b1fbf3958abf4
#
_cell.length_a   1.000
_cell.length_b   1.000
_cell.length_c   1.000
_cell.angle_alpha   90.00
_cell.angle_beta   90.00
_cell.angle_gamma   90.00
#
_symmetry.space_group_name_H-M   'P 1'
#
loop_
_entity.id
_entity.type
_entity.pdbx_description
1 polymer ?
#
loop_
_entity_poly.entity_id
_entity_poly.type
_entity_poly.pdbx_seq_one_letter_code
_entity_poly.pdbx_strand_id
1 'polypeptide(L)'
;MKLTNPLYPIFKRLIVALLCLTAVNAAVSCEGYDDYVKNLKYEYGYTVKKHNVKGSDIEAIEQALDKHGWQKSKSLTKDEAKAEWESFLSDINDEEVEITDGEYVTVRFHELVPMTLDEIIHWIEGDSVGEKTWK
;
A
#
# COMPACT_ATOMS: atom_id res chain seq x y z
N MET A 1 -49.86 -7.01 -12.28
CA MET A 1 -49.23 -7.46 -12.12
C MET A 1 -48.74 -7.45 -11.38
N LYS A 2 -48.53 -7.99 -11.14
CA LYS A 2 -48.18 -7.96 -10.46
C LYS A 2 -47.09 -7.81 -10.15
N LEU A 3 -46.86 -7.03 -9.94
CA LEU A 3 -45.65 -6.58 -9.41
C LEU A 3 -45.45 -7.01 -8.02
N THR A 4 -46.29 -7.88 -7.61
CA THR A 4 -46.15 -8.61 -6.37
C THR A 4 -45.11 -9.69 -6.45
N ASN A 5 -44.51 -9.88 -7.60
CA ASN A 5 -43.39 -10.81 -7.76
C ASN A 5 -42.27 -10.43 -6.77
N PRO A 6 -41.79 -11.36 -5.94
CA PRO A 6 -40.76 -11.07 -4.98
C PRO A 6 -39.42 -10.65 -5.61
N LEU A 7 -39.22 -10.94 -6.89
CA LEU A 7 -38.01 -10.49 -7.60
C LEU A 7 -38.08 -9.03 -8.03
N TYR A 8 -39.26 -8.45 -8.07
CA TYR A 8 -39.44 -7.07 -8.55
C TYR A 8 -38.68 -6.06 -7.71
N PRO A 9 -38.72 -6.07 -6.37
CA PRO A 9 -37.96 -5.12 -5.60
C PRO A 9 -36.46 -5.23 -5.82
N ILE A 10 -35.96 -6.44 -5.99
CA ILE A 10 -34.52 -6.66 -6.25
C ILE A 10 -34.17 -6.15 -7.63
N PHE A 11 -34.98 -6.44 -8.61
CA PHE A 11 -34.78 -5.98 -9.99
C PHE A 11 -34.83 -4.44 -10.07
N LYS A 12 -35.77 -3.83 -9.38
CA LYS A 12 -35.88 -2.40 -9.32
C LYS A 12 -34.63 -1.74 -8.69
N ARG A 13 -34.10 -2.34 -7.64
CA ARG A 13 -32.88 -1.86 -7.01
C ARG A 13 -31.68 -1.96 -7.95
N LEU A 14 -31.59 -3.05 -8.71
CA LEU A 14 -30.53 -3.20 -9.69
C LEU A 14 -30.60 -2.15 -10.79
N ILE A 15 -31.80 -1.86 -11.28
CA ILE A 15 -32.00 -0.82 -12.30
C ILE A 15 -31.63 0.55 -11.76
N VAL A 16 -32.04 0.87 -10.54
CA VAL A 16 -31.70 2.14 -9.93
C VAL A 16 -30.18 2.26 -9.72
N ALA A 17 -29.54 1.19 -9.28
CA ALA A 17 -28.08 1.16 -9.12
C ALA A 17 -27.36 1.40 -10.45
N LEU A 18 -27.83 0.73 -11.52
CA LEU A 18 -27.29 0.91 -12.85
C LEU A 18 -27.49 2.35 -13.36
N LEU A 19 -28.66 2.91 -13.16
CA LEU A 19 -28.94 4.29 -13.55
C LEU A 19 -28.06 5.28 -12.77
N CYS A 20 -27.84 5.03 -11.50
CA CYS A 20 -26.93 5.85 -10.70
C CYS A 20 -25.51 5.78 -11.23
N LEU A 21 -25.06 4.60 -11.64
CA LEU A 21 -23.72 4.43 -12.20
C LEU A 21 -23.56 5.10 -13.57
N THR A 22 -24.62 5.15 -14.38
CA THR A 22 -24.52 5.66 -15.74
C THR A 22 -24.98 7.11 -15.86
N ALA A 23 -26.03 7.49 -15.16
CA ALA A 23 -26.65 8.79 -15.33
C ALA A 23 -26.11 9.85 -14.37
N VAL A 24 -25.74 9.45 -13.18
CA VAL A 24 -25.31 10.40 -12.15
C VAL A 24 -23.83 10.48 -12.03
N ASN A 25 -23.12 9.73 -12.91
CA ASN A 25 -21.76 9.58 -12.79
C ASN A 25 -20.95 10.84 -12.87
N ALA A 26 -21.39 11.81 -13.57
CA ALA A 26 -20.62 13.03 -13.73
C ALA A 26 -20.64 13.93 -12.49
N ALA A 27 -21.65 13.83 -11.62
CA ALA A 27 -21.80 14.77 -10.52
C ALA A 27 -21.67 14.14 -9.14
N VAL A 28 -22.33 13.03 -8.89
CA VAL A 28 -22.43 12.45 -7.56
C VAL A 28 -21.52 11.23 -7.40
N SER A 29 -21.40 10.44 -8.46
CA SER A 29 -20.60 9.23 -8.38
C SER A 29 -19.11 9.50 -8.28
N CYS A 30 -18.63 10.68 -8.66
CA CYS A 30 -17.24 11.05 -8.50
C CYS A 30 -16.84 11.10 -7.03
N GLU A 31 -17.67 11.70 -6.19
CA GLU A 31 -17.41 11.75 -4.75
C GLU A 31 -17.46 10.35 -4.13
N GLY A 32 -18.47 9.56 -4.48
CA GLY A 32 -18.58 8.20 -3.97
C GLY A 32 -17.46 7.30 -4.47
N TYR A 33 -17.02 7.50 -5.70
CA TYR A 33 -15.88 6.75 -6.25
C TYR A 33 -14.59 7.11 -5.54
N ASP A 34 -14.34 8.40 -5.32
CA ASP A 34 -13.15 8.86 -4.63
C ASP A 34 -13.09 8.32 -3.20
N ASP A 35 -14.22 8.35 -2.47
CA ASP A 35 -14.30 7.79 -1.13
C ASP A 35 -14.06 6.27 -1.15
N TYR A 36 -14.63 5.59 -2.13
CA TYR A 36 -14.41 4.15 -2.29
C TYR A 36 -12.94 3.84 -2.53
N VAL A 37 -12.28 4.55 -3.43
CA VAL A 37 -10.87 4.35 -3.73
C VAL A 37 -9.99 4.66 -2.53
N LYS A 38 -10.30 5.72 -1.77
CA LYS A 38 -9.55 6.06 -0.57
C LYS A 38 -9.60 4.96 0.49
N ASN A 39 -10.70 4.24 0.56
CA ASN A 39 -10.90 3.19 1.56
C ASN A 39 -10.45 1.82 1.10
N LEU A 40 -10.01 1.68 -0.16
CA LEU A 40 -9.44 0.43 -0.64
C LEU A 40 -8.11 0.16 0.03
N LYS A 41 -7.96 -1.06 0.50
CA LYS A 41 -6.71 -1.51 1.11
C LYS A 41 -5.93 -2.35 0.14
N TYR A 42 -4.64 -2.15 0.17
CA TYR A 42 -3.67 -2.90 -0.63
C TYR A 42 -2.62 -3.49 0.31
N GLU A 43 -1.97 -4.52 -0.14
CA GLU A 43 -0.84 -5.07 0.61
C GLU A 43 0.41 -4.27 0.32
N TYR A 44 1.14 -3.92 1.37
CA TYR A 44 2.40 -3.17 1.29
C TYR A 44 3.49 -3.90 2.05
N GLY A 45 4.71 -3.71 1.62
CA GLY A 45 5.85 -4.30 2.28
C GLY A 45 7.11 -3.48 2.10
N TYR A 46 8.10 -3.78 2.92
CA TYR A 46 9.41 -3.15 2.86
C TYR A 46 10.38 -4.07 2.12
N THR A 47 11.19 -3.48 1.25
CA THR A 47 12.34 -4.14 0.64
C THR A 47 13.60 -3.44 1.11
N VAL A 48 14.56 -4.20 1.58
CA VAL A 48 15.83 -3.68 2.10
C VAL A 48 16.96 -4.23 1.27
N LYS A 49 17.79 -3.33 0.73
CA LYS A 49 19.01 -3.70 0.01
C LYS A 49 20.21 -3.17 0.79
N LYS A 50 21.08 -4.08 1.18
CA LYS A 50 22.32 -3.74 1.88
C LYS A 50 23.49 -4.06 0.97
N HIS A 51 24.37 -3.08 0.76
CA HIS A 51 25.57 -3.30 -0.01
C HIS A 51 26.80 -3.15 0.90
N ASN A 52 27.35 -4.29 1.29
CA ASN A 52 28.62 -4.37 2.01
C ASN A 52 28.70 -3.48 3.25
N VAL A 53 27.69 -3.55 4.11
CA VAL A 53 27.56 -2.63 5.26
C VAL A 53 28.41 -2.99 6.47
N LYS A 54 29.50 -3.73 6.28
CA LYS A 54 30.35 -4.23 7.38
C LYS A 54 31.02 -3.12 8.18
N GLY A 55 31.39 -2.02 7.53
CA GLY A 55 32.02 -0.87 8.19
C GLY A 55 31.04 0.17 8.65
N SER A 56 29.77 0.03 8.33
CA SER A 56 28.73 1.02 8.61
C SER A 56 27.98 0.67 9.88
N ASP A 57 27.48 1.71 10.57
CA ASP A 57 26.57 1.56 11.69
C ASP A 57 25.15 1.87 11.21
N ILE A 58 24.34 0.83 11.03
CA ILE A 58 22.97 0.93 10.55
C ILE A 58 21.96 0.45 11.59
N GLU A 59 22.37 0.38 12.86
CA GLU A 59 21.49 -0.13 13.91
C GLU A 59 20.19 0.65 14.01
N ALA A 60 20.26 1.98 13.86
CA ALA A 60 19.06 2.82 13.90
C ALA A 60 18.05 2.44 12.80
N ILE A 61 18.55 2.11 11.60
CA ILE A 61 17.71 1.66 10.50
C ILE A 61 17.09 0.29 10.83
N GLU A 62 17.89 -0.64 11.33
CA GLU A 62 17.42 -1.99 11.65
C GLU A 62 16.38 -1.96 12.77
N GLN A 63 16.58 -1.15 13.79
CA GLN A 63 15.61 -1.00 14.87
C GLN A 63 14.28 -0.42 14.37
N ALA A 64 14.35 0.56 13.48
CA ALA A 64 13.12 1.13 12.90
C ALA A 64 12.39 0.10 12.03
N LEU A 65 13.12 -0.68 11.24
CA LEU A 65 12.52 -1.76 10.45
C LEU A 65 11.81 -2.78 11.34
N ASP A 66 12.45 -3.20 12.41
CA ASP A 66 11.85 -4.15 13.35
C ASP A 66 10.61 -3.57 14.03
N LYS A 67 10.68 -2.31 14.42
CA LYS A 67 9.55 -1.62 15.03
C LYS A 67 8.35 -1.56 14.09
N HIS A 68 8.59 -1.37 12.81
CA HIS A 68 7.55 -1.28 11.79
C HIS A 68 7.18 -2.65 11.18
N GLY A 69 7.73 -3.73 11.70
CA GLY A 69 7.37 -5.08 11.27
C GLY A 69 7.67 -5.35 9.80
N TRP A 70 8.85 -4.97 9.35
CA TRP A 70 9.24 -5.00 7.93
C TRP A 70 9.17 -6.38 7.28
N GLN A 71 9.20 -7.45 8.07
CA GLN A 71 9.17 -8.81 7.55
C GLN A 71 7.76 -9.29 7.19
N LYS A 72 6.74 -8.51 7.55
CA LYS A 72 5.34 -8.87 7.28
C LYS A 72 4.69 -7.82 6.39
N SER A 73 3.83 -8.26 5.50
CA SER A 73 3.02 -7.34 4.72
C SER A 73 1.99 -6.65 5.60
N LYS A 74 1.56 -5.47 5.17
CA LYS A 74 0.55 -4.66 5.86
C LYS A 74 -0.58 -4.34 4.91
N SER A 75 -1.81 -4.52 5.36
CA SER A 75 -3.00 -4.15 4.60
C SER A 75 -3.38 -2.72 4.96
N LEU A 76 -3.16 -1.79 4.05
CA LEU A 76 -3.31 -0.37 4.30
C LEU A 76 -4.02 0.32 3.13
N THR A 77 -4.70 1.42 3.42
CA THR A 77 -5.13 2.34 2.37
C THR A 77 -3.91 3.11 1.86
N LYS A 78 -4.05 3.80 0.73
CA LYS A 78 -2.95 4.62 0.20
C LYS A 78 -2.50 5.71 1.18
N ASP A 79 -3.45 6.35 1.86
CA ASP A 79 -3.12 7.38 2.84
C ASP A 79 -2.43 6.79 4.07
N GLU A 80 -2.89 5.64 4.53
CA GLU A 80 -2.25 4.91 5.62
C GLU A 80 -0.84 4.47 5.24
N ALA A 81 -0.63 4.07 3.99
CA ALA A 81 0.70 3.69 3.51
C ALA A 81 1.67 4.87 3.52
N LYS A 82 1.21 6.05 3.11
CA LYS A 82 2.03 7.26 3.18
C LYS A 82 2.38 7.61 4.62
N ALA A 83 1.41 7.52 5.51
CA ALA A 83 1.63 7.78 6.95
C ALA A 83 2.59 6.76 7.55
N GLU A 84 2.50 5.50 7.15
CA GLU A 84 3.43 4.46 7.58
C GLU A 84 4.87 4.79 7.16
N TRP A 85 5.06 5.18 5.91
CA TRP A 85 6.39 5.53 5.41
C TRP A 85 6.97 6.74 6.15
N GLU A 86 6.15 7.77 6.37
CA GLU A 86 6.58 8.96 7.11
C GLU A 86 6.92 8.62 8.56
N SER A 87 6.12 7.76 9.19
CA SER A 87 6.38 7.28 10.55
C SER A 87 7.69 6.49 10.62
N PHE A 88 7.93 5.62 9.64
CA PHE A 88 9.19 4.88 9.57
C PHE A 88 10.38 5.84 9.47
N LEU A 89 10.31 6.82 8.59
CA LEU A 89 11.40 7.79 8.45
C LEU A 89 11.62 8.62 9.73
N SER A 90 10.54 8.97 10.43
CA SER A 90 10.64 9.75 11.65
C SER A 90 11.26 8.98 12.81
N ASP A 91 11.21 7.66 12.75
CA ASP A 91 11.83 6.81 13.78
C ASP A 91 13.33 6.63 13.59
N ILE A 92 13.87 7.13 12.50
CA ILE A 92 15.32 7.05 12.22
C ILE A 92 15.94 8.44 12.40
N ASN A 93 16.91 8.52 13.29
CA ASN A 93 17.74 9.71 13.38
C ASN A 93 18.94 9.51 12.46
N ASP A 94 18.98 10.28 11.37
CA ASP A 94 20.05 10.15 10.37
C ASP A 94 21.44 10.42 10.97
N GLU A 95 21.52 11.18 12.06
CA GLU A 95 22.79 11.43 12.74
C GLU A 95 23.37 10.19 13.41
N GLU A 96 22.52 9.19 13.70
CA GLU A 96 22.93 7.93 14.29
C GLU A 96 23.34 6.89 13.23
N VAL A 97 23.13 7.20 11.95
CA VAL A 97 23.49 6.32 10.85
C VAL A 97 24.84 6.73 10.29
N GLU A 98 25.79 5.80 10.34
CA GLU A 98 27.15 6.05 9.81
C GLU A 98 27.39 5.09 8.65
N ILE A 99 27.55 5.62 7.47
CA ILE A 99 27.78 4.83 6.26
C ILE A 99 29.22 5.03 5.80
N THR A 100 29.93 3.91 5.66
CA THR A 100 31.30 3.88 5.15
C THR A 100 31.27 4.10 3.63
N ASP A 101 32.24 4.82 3.10
CA ASP A 101 32.37 5.05 1.67
C ASP A 101 32.31 3.76 0.86
N GLY A 102 31.49 3.77 -0.16
CA GLY A 102 31.29 2.59 -1.00
C GLY A 102 30.24 1.61 -0.49
N GLU A 103 29.73 1.83 0.71
CA GLU A 103 28.63 1.04 1.28
C GLU A 103 27.32 1.80 1.14
N TYR A 104 26.19 1.10 1.14
CA TYR A 104 24.89 1.75 1.18
C TYR A 104 23.79 0.81 1.69
N VAL A 105 22.72 1.42 2.17
CA VAL A 105 21.48 0.73 2.52
C VAL A 105 20.34 1.47 1.84
N THR A 106 19.50 0.74 1.15
CA THR A 106 18.28 1.27 0.55
C THR A 106 17.08 0.57 1.16
N VAL A 107 16.13 1.36 1.64
CA VAL A 107 14.85 0.86 2.12
C VAL A 107 13.76 1.44 1.23
N ARG A 108 12.91 0.56 0.73
CA ARG A 108 11.79 0.91 -0.12
C ARG A 108 10.50 0.36 0.49
N PHE A 109 9.50 1.21 0.59
CA PHE A 109 8.14 0.80 0.97
C PHE A 109 7.27 0.85 -0.27
N HIS A 110 6.64 -0.26 -0.61
CA HIS A 110 5.94 -0.39 -1.88
C HIS A 110 4.74 -1.32 -1.75
N GLU A 111 3.87 -1.23 -2.73
CA GLU A 111 2.75 -2.14 -2.87
C GLU A 111 3.26 -3.54 -3.24
N LEU A 112 2.58 -4.55 -2.73
CA LEU A 112 2.80 -5.94 -3.09
C LEU A 112 1.63 -6.40 -3.92
N VAL A 113 1.91 -6.83 -5.16
CA VAL A 113 0.87 -7.28 -6.09
C VAL A 113 0.95 -8.80 -6.19
N PRO A 114 -0.15 -9.52 -5.95
CA PRO A 114 -0.14 -10.96 -6.11
C PRO A 114 -0.14 -11.34 -7.59
N MET A 115 0.69 -12.29 -7.95
CA MET A 115 0.72 -12.87 -9.28
C MET A 115 0.68 -14.39 -9.14
N THR A 116 -0.19 -15.03 -9.88
CA THR A 116 -0.31 -16.49 -9.85
C THR A 116 0.45 -17.08 -11.03
N LEU A 117 1.47 -17.87 -10.74
CA LEU A 117 2.24 -18.64 -11.71
C LEU A 117 2.26 -20.08 -11.24
N ASP A 118 1.92 -21.01 -12.14
CA ASP A 118 1.93 -22.45 -11.83
C ASP A 118 1.13 -22.80 -10.56
N GLU A 119 -0.01 -22.15 -10.37
CA GLU A 119 -0.90 -22.32 -9.21
C GLU A 119 -0.27 -21.85 -7.88
N ILE A 120 0.89 -21.20 -7.92
CA ILE A 120 1.54 -20.64 -6.76
C ILE A 120 1.39 -19.12 -6.79
N ILE A 121 1.05 -18.54 -5.65
CA ILE A 121 0.93 -17.09 -5.53
C ILE A 121 2.33 -16.52 -5.25
N HIS A 122 2.77 -15.62 -6.12
CA HIS A 122 4.00 -14.87 -5.96
C HIS A 122 3.64 -13.41 -5.69
N TRP A 123 4.40 -12.77 -4.82
CA TRP A 123 4.24 -11.35 -4.53
C TRP A 123 5.31 -10.58 -5.27
N ILE A 124 4.90 -9.66 -6.13
CA ILE A 124 5.83 -8.80 -6.86
C ILE A 124 5.70 -7.37 -6.38
N GLU A 125 6.76 -6.59 -6.56
CA GLU A 125 6.75 -5.18 -6.21
C GLU A 125 5.82 -4.41 -7.14
N GLY A 126 4.89 -3.67 -6.54
CA GLY A 126 4.03 -2.73 -7.24
C GLY A 126 4.54 -1.30 -7.06
N ASP A 127 3.61 -0.35 -7.00
CA ASP A 127 3.93 1.06 -6.90
C ASP A 127 4.68 1.38 -5.61
N SER A 128 5.72 2.20 -5.72
CA SER A 128 6.50 2.65 -4.58
C SER A 128 5.75 3.74 -3.81
N VAL A 129 5.71 3.60 -2.48
CA VAL A 129 5.25 4.67 -1.59
C VAL A 129 6.40 5.61 -1.28
N GLY A 130 7.57 5.06 -1.04
CA GLY A 130 8.77 5.83 -0.77
C GLY A 130 10.01 4.98 -0.80
N GLU A 131 11.14 5.63 -0.97
CA GLU A 131 12.44 5.00 -1.01
C GLU A 131 13.47 5.94 -0.40
N LYS A 132 14.37 5.41 0.39
CA LYS A 132 15.49 6.17 0.93
C LYS A 132 16.75 5.34 0.90
N THR A 133 17.84 5.98 0.47
CA THR A 133 19.17 5.39 0.46
C THR A 133 20.09 6.15 1.40
N TRP A 134 20.75 5.44 2.28
CA TRP A 134 21.83 5.96 3.11
C TRP A 134 23.15 5.53 2.50
N LYS A 135 24.00 6.50 2.18
CA LYS A 135 25.27 6.22 1.53
C LYS A 135 26.34 7.28 1.88
#